data_51bd7eb2190ae02ba6077c9afcfdb46f
#
_entry.id   51bd7eb2190ae02ba6077c9afcfdb46f
#
_cell.length_a   1.000
_cell.length_b   1.000
_cell.length_c   1.000
_cell.angle_alpha   90.00
_cell.angle_beta   90.00
_cell.angle_gamma   90.00
#
_symmetry.space_group_name_H-M   'P 1'
#
loop_
_entity.id
_entity.type
_entity.pdbx_description
1 polymer ?
#
loop_
_entity_poly.entity_id
_entity_poly.type
_entity_poly.pdbx_seq_one_letter_code
_entity_poly.pdbx_strand_id
1 'polypeptide(L)'
;VTVLSRSHLPDEPGWRWTSEGMGGYEIEPATDLPRGTKIVLELKDDAKEFLDDWRLKQLVKQYSDFVEHPVVLGAETLNSQKALWLKAKADVTAEDAASFYRQVSGDFEKPAKVIQYGAEGTTEFKVLLFIPSRLPFEMRFGEAKVGPRLYVRRVLVMDHCEALLPPWLRFVKGVVDCP
;
A
#
# COMPACT_ATOMS: atom_id res chain seq x y z
N VAL A 1 -6.57 17.21 -16.29
CA VAL A 1 -6.16 17.19 -14.87
C VAL A 1 -5.90 18.62 -14.42
N THR A 2 -6.46 18.99 -13.26
CA THR A 2 -6.20 20.28 -12.60
C THR A 2 -5.65 20.04 -11.21
N VAL A 3 -4.55 20.68 -10.85
CA VAL A 3 -3.94 20.64 -9.52
C VAL A 3 -3.92 22.03 -8.92
N LEU A 4 -4.53 22.20 -7.77
CA LEU A 4 -4.52 23.42 -6.97
C LEU A 4 -3.69 23.15 -5.72
N SER A 5 -2.63 23.91 -5.49
CA SER A 5 -1.74 23.64 -4.35
C SER A 5 -1.28 24.93 -3.70
N ARG A 6 -1.26 24.95 -2.36
CA ARG A 6 -0.67 25.98 -1.56
C ARG A 6 0.22 25.41 -0.47
N SER A 7 1.42 25.94 -0.36
CA SER A 7 2.41 25.60 0.67
C SER A 7 1.86 25.87 2.09
N HIS A 8 2.52 25.29 3.09
CA HIS A 8 2.28 25.59 4.50
C HIS A 8 2.88 26.95 4.91
N LEU A 9 3.77 27.51 4.10
CA LEU A 9 4.40 28.82 4.38
C LEU A 9 3.39 29.93 4.11
N PRO A 10 3.18 30.87 5.07
CA PRO A 10 2.11 31.85 4.99
C PRO A 10 2.26 32.85 3.83
N ASP A 11 3.50 33.16 3.44
CA ASP A 11 3.82 34.17 2.43
C ASP A 11 3.94 33.61 1.01
N GLU A 12 3.79 32.30 0.84
CA GLU A 12 3.84 31.68 -0.49
C GLU A 12 2.46 31.69 -1.17
N PRO A 13 2.42 32.08 -2.47
CA PRO A 13 1.17 32.06 -3.23
C PRO A 13 0.69 30.62 -3.47
N GLY A 14 -0.60 30.50 -3.71
CA GLY A 14 -1.16 29.29 -4.27
C GLY A 14 -0.91 29.20 -5.78
N TRP A 15 -0.91 28.00 -6.31
CA TRP A 15 -0.68 27.72 -7.72
C TRP A 15 -1.76 26.80 -8.28
N ARG A 16 -2.13 27.06 -9.52
CA ARG A 16 -2.96 26.19 -10.33
C ARG A 16 -2.13 25.65 -11.49
N TRP A 17 -2.06 24.34 -11.58
CA TRP A 17 -1.47 23.62 -12.71
C TRP A 17 -2.55 22.87 -13.46
N THR A 18 -2.54 22.95 -14.79
CA THR A 18 -3.50 22.25 -15.67
C THR A 18 -2.79 21.57 -16.81
N SER A 19 -3.25 20.38 -17.19
CA SER A 19 -2.79 19.66 -18.36
C SER A 19 -3.89 18.76 -18.94
N GLU A 20 -3.95 18.71 -20.25
CA GLU A 20 -4.80 17.78 -21.01
C GLU A 20 -4.10 16.45 -21.33
N GLY A 21 -2.81 16.30 -20.97
CA GLY A 21 -2.03 15.09 -21.24
C GLY A 21 -1.44 15.01 -22.65
N MET A 22 -1.52 16.11 -23.41
CA MET A 22 -1.03 16.20 -24.80
C MET A 22 0.39 16.76 -24.90
N GLY A 23 1.20 16.64 -23.83
CA GLY A 23 2.60 17.08 -23.79
C GLY A 23 2.83 18.51 -23.32
N GLY A 24 1.76 19.29 -23.06
CA GLY A 24 1.82 20.64 -22.50
C GLY A 24 1.16 20.73 -21.13
N TYR A 25 1.52 21.77 -20.39
CA TYR A 25 0.84 22.18 -19.15
C TYR A 25 0.88 23.70 -18.99
N GLU A 26 -0.01 24.21 -18.18
CA GLU A 26 -0.08 25.62 -17.79
C GLU A 26 0.06 25.73 -16.28
N ILE A 27 0.77 26.77 -15.82
CA ILE A 27 0.87 27.12 -14.40
C ILE A 27 0.53 28.59 -14.24
N GLU A 28 -0.39 28.89 -13.34
CA GLU A 28 -0.79 30.25 -13.01
C GLU A 28 -0.93 30.42 -11.49
N PRO A 29 -0.71 31.63 -10.96
CA PRO A 29 -1.01 31.94 -9.57
C PRO A 29 -2.51 31.78 -9.30
N ALA A 30 -2.85 31.25 -8.11
CA ALA A 30 -4.22 31.11 -7.67
C ALA A 30 -4.39 31.72 -6.28
N THR A 31 -5.37 32.62 -6.16
CA THR A 31 -5.70 33.27 -4.88
C THR A 31 -6.69 32.44 -4.08
N ASP A 32 -6.76 32.69 -2.77
CA ASP A 32 -7.77 32.15 -1.85
C ASP A 32 -7.79 30.61 -1.74
N LEU A 33 -6.66 29.96 -2.01
CA LEU A 33 -6.53 28.51 -1.80
C LEU A 33 -6.27 28.22 -0.31
N PRO A 34 -6.94 27.22 0.26
CA PRO A 34 -6.55 26.67 1.55
C PRO A 34 -5.18 25.99 1.45
N ARG A 35 -4.47 25.86 2.56
CA ARG A 35 -3.26 25.05 2.64
C ARG A 35 -3.55 23.61 2.19
N GLY A 36 -2.66 23.05 1.36
CA GLY A 36 -2.75 21.67 0.89
C GLY A 36 -2.82 21.59 -0.63
N THR A 37 -3.17 20.41 -1.13
CA THR A 37 -3.26 20.14 -2.56
C THR A 37 -4.62 19.53 -2.89
N LYS A 38 -5.30 20.08 -3.89
CA LYS A 38 -6.53 19.54 -4.47
C LYS A 38 -6.25 19.12 -5.90
N ILE A 39 -6.53 17.84 -6.21
CA ILE A 39 -6.37 17.28 -7.54
C ILE A 39 -7.76 16.98 -8.10
N VAL A 40 -8.04 17.49 -9.29
CA VAL A 40 -9.29 17.22 -10.01
C VAL A 40 -8.95 16.44 -11.27
N LEU A 41 -9.52 15.26 -11.39
CA LEU A 41 -9.37 14.38 -12.54
C LEU A 41 -10.68 14.36 -13.33
N GLU A 42 -10.62 14.74 -14.60
CA GLU A 42 -11.70 14.49 -15.56
C GLU A 42 -11.48 13.09 -16.13
N LEU A 43 -12.33 12.17 -15.75
CA LEU A 43 -12.17 10.77 -16.10
C LEU A 43 -12.69 10.51 -17.51
N LYS A 44 -11.96 9.69 -18.26
CA LYS A 44 -12.43 9.15 -19.54
C LYS A 44 -13.60 8.20 -19.32
N ASP A 45 -14.34 7.92 -20.38
CA ASP A 45 -15.52 7.06 -20.31
C ASP A 45 -15.21 5.62 -19.85
N ASP A 46 -14.06 5.10 -20.22
CA ASP A 46 -13.55 3.79 -19.81
C ASP A 46 -13.03 3.73 -18.37
N ALA A 47 -12.88 4.88 -17.69
CA ALA A 47 -12.40 5.01 -16.33
C ALA A 47 -13.49 5.39 -15.32
N LYS A 48 -14.77 5.38 -15.72
CA LYS A 48 -15.90 5.78 -14.85
C LYS A 48 -16.10 4.86 -13.65
N GLU A 49 -15.56 3.64 -13.66
CA GLU A 49 -15.57 2.75 -12.48
C GLU A 49 -14.95 3.39 -11.24
N PHE A 50 -14.00 4.33 -11.41
CA PHE A 50 -13.34 5.03 -10.30
C PHE A 50 -14.20 6.17 -9.71
N LEU A 51 -15.42 6.38 -10.18
CA LEU A 51 -16.42 7.24 -9.53
C LEU A 51 -17.28 6.48 -8.50
N ASP A 52 -17.15 5.16 -8.46
CA ASP A 52 -17.89 4.31 -7.53
C ASP A 52 -17.18 4.22 -6.18
N ASP A 53 -17.88 4.57 -5.10
CA ASP A 53 -17.34 4.59 -3.74
C ASP A 53 -16.85 3.21 -3.28
N TRP A 54 -17.57 2.14 -3.65
CA TRP A 54 -17.19 0.79 -3.29
C TRP A 54 -15.88 0.38 -3.99
N ARG A 55 -15.74 0.77 -5.26
CA ARG A 55 -14.50 0.54 -6.02
C ARG A 55 -13.32 1.26 -5.39
N LEU A 56 -13.50 2.53 -4.99
CA LEU A 56 -12.47 3.31 -4.30
C LEU A 56 -12.07 2.67 -2.96
N LYS A 57 -13.06 2.23 -2.17
CA LYS A 57 -12.81 1.52 -0.90
C LYS A 57 -11.97 0.26 -1.10
N GLN A 58 -12.29 -0.54 -2.12
CA GLN A 58 -11.51 -1.73 -2.45
C GLN A 58 -10.06 -1.38 -2.83
N LEU A 59 -9.86 -0.38 -3.69
CA LEU A 59 -8.53 0.04 -4.13
C LEU A 59 -7.68 0.54 -2.95
N VAL A 60 -8.24 1.39 -2.10
CA VAL A 60 -7.54 1.86 -0.90
C VAL A 60 -7.17 0.70 0.01
N LYS A 61 -8.10 -0.23 0.25
CA LYS A 61 -7.86 -1.40 1.09
C LYS A 61 -6.78 -2.32 0.52
N GLN A 62 -6.74 -2.49 -0.79
CA GLN A 62 -5.77 -3.34 -1.46
C GLN A 62 -4.37 -2.73 -1.51
N TYR A 63 -4.26 -1.46 -1.92
CA TYR A 63 -2.98 -0.85 -2.26
C TYR A 63 -2.44 0.09 -1.19
N SER A 64 -3.30 0.70 -0.38
CA SER A 64 -2.97 1.81 0.52
C SER A 64 -3.42 1.60 1.96
N ASP A 65 -3.77 0.36 2.35
CA ASP A 65 -4.29 0.05 3.69
C ASP A 65 -3.32 0.47 4.82
N PHE A 66 -2.02 0.44 4.54
CA PHE A 66 -0.98 0.69 5.53
C PHE A 66 -0.30 2.05 5.41
N VAL A 67 -0.75 2.90 4.49
CA VAL A 67 -0.25 4.27 4.35
C VAL A 67 -0.41 5.03 5.67
N GLU A 68 0.60 5.81 6.04
CA GLU A 68 0.70 6.48 7.35
C GLU A 68 -0.44 7.46 7.62
N HIS A 69 -0.84 8.18 6.57
CA HIS A 69 -1.90 9.18 6.68
C HIS A 69 -3.28 8.57 6.43
N PRO A 70 -4.33 9.09 7.09
CA PRO A 70 -5.68 8.61 6.85
C PRO A 70 -6.12 8.93 5.41
N VAL A 71 -6.61 7.92 4.73
CA VAL A 71 -7.31 8.07 3.45
C VAL A 71 -8.80 8.12 3.74
N VAL A 72 -9.41 9.26 3.47
CA VAL A 72 -10.80 9.54 3.89
C VAL A 72 -11.70 9.68 2.66
N LEU A 73 -12.84 9.02 2.67
CA LEU A 73 -13.91 9.17 1.69
C LEU A 73 -15.16 9.67 2.41
N GLY A 74 -15.54 10.92 2.15
CA GLY A 74 -16.58 11.57 2.93
C GLY A 74 -16.18 11.70 4.41
N ALA A 75 -16.87 11.02 5.30
CA ALA A 75 -16.57 10.98 6.75
C ALA A 75 -15.88 9.67 7.19
N GLU A 76 -15.66 8.73 6.30
CA GLU A 76 -15.13 7.41 6.61
C GLU A 76 -13.62 7.32 6.32
N THR A 77 -12.83 6.85 7.29
CA THR A 77 -11.42 6.51 7.09
C THR A 77 -11.33 5.08 6.54
N LEU A 78 -10.74 4.92 5.37
CA LEU A 78 -10.72 3.67 4.62
C LEU A 78 -9.56 2.75 4.99
N ASN A 79 -8.40 3.31 5.31
CA ASN A 79 -7.18 2.55 5.57
C ASN A 79 -6.96 2.30 7.06
N SER A 80 -6.30 1.19 7.38
CA SER A 80 -6.02 0.79 8.77
C SER A 80 -4.83 1.53 9.38
N GLN A 81 -3.89 2.00 8.58
CA GLN A 81 -2.62 2.63 8.98
C GLN A 81 -1.70 1.73 9.83
N LYS A 82 -2.10 0.48 10.08
CA LYS A 82 -1.44 -0.44 11.02
C LYS A 82 -0.48 -1.38 10.29
N ALA A 83 0.68 -0.87 9.87
CA ALA A 83 1.74 -1.69 9.30
C ALA A 83 2.44 -2.50 10.40
N LEU A 84 2.03 -3.76 10.59
CA LEU A 84 2.51 -4.62 11.68
C LEU A 84 4.03 -4.84 11.63
N TRP A 85 4.62 -4.90 10.43
CA TRP A 85 6.07 -5.09 10.23
C TRP A 85 6.94 -3.92 10.68
N LEU A 86 6.31 -2.76 10.96
CA LEU A 86 7.01 -1.57 11.47
C LEU A 86 7.01 -1.49 12.99
N LYS A 87 6.16 -2.26 13.68
CA LYS A 87 6.19 -2.35 15.13
C LYS A 87 7.49 -3.01 15.60
N ALA A 88 7.94 -2.65 16.81
CA ALA A 88 9.05 -3.38 17.43
C ALA A 88 8.65 -4.85 17.63
N LYS A 89 9.60 -5.76 17.45
CA LYS A 89 9.32 -7.20 17.53
C LYS A 89 8.70 -7.63 18.87
N ALA A 90 9.06 -6.93 19.95
CA ALA A 90 8.51 -7.18 21.28
C ALA A 90 7.02 -6.78 21.40
N ASP A 91 6.55 -5.85 20.56
CA ASP A 91 5.19 -5.32 20.57
C ASP A 91 4.25 -6.08 19.62
N VAL A 92 4.78 -7.03 18.87
CA VAL A 92 3.99 -7.90 17.98
C VAL A 92 3.54 -9.13 18.75
N THR A 93 2.27 -9.17 19.10
CA THR A 93 1.70 -10.34 19.78
C THR A 93 1.52 -11.52 18.82
N ALA A 94 1.43 -12.73 19.36
CA ALA A 94 1.14 -13.92 18.56
C ALA A 94 -0.24 -13.84 17.87
N GLU A 95 -1.17 -13.12 18.46
CA GLU A 95 -2.52 -12.91 17.94
C GLU A 95 -2.51 -11.90 16.78
N ASP A 96 -1.77 -10.79 16.92
CA ASP A 96 -1.55 -9.83 15.83
C ASP A 96 -0.92 -10.52 14.62
N ALA A 97 0.13 -11.32 14.87
CA ALA A 97 0.83 -12.06 13.82
C ALA A 97 -0.08 -13.08 13.11
N ALA A 98 -0.91 -13.82 13.87
CA ALA A 98 -1.84 -14.79 13.29
C ALA A 98 -2.96 -14.11 12.49
N SER A 99 -3.48 -12.98 12.99
CA SER A 99 -4.50 -12.18 12.29
C SER A 99 -3.95 -11.62 10.97
N PHE A 100 -2.73 -11.07 11.02
CA PHE A 100 -2.07 -10.53 9.83
C PHE A 100 -1.70 -11.64 8.83
N TYR A 101 -1.23 -12.79 9.31
CA TYR A 101 -0.98 -13.96 8.45
C TYR A 101 -2.23 -14.36 7.68
N ARG A 102 -3.38 -14.44 8.35
CA ARG A 102 -4.67 -14.72 7.70
C ARG A 102 -5.01 -13.70 6.62
N GLN A 103 -4.76 -12.42 6.89
CA GLN A 103 -5.02 -11.35 5.93
C GLN A 103 -4.15 -11.45 4.66
N VAL A 104 -2.88 -11.84 4.80
CA VAL A 104 -1.95 -11.87 3.65
C VAL A 104 -1.93 -13.21 2.92
N SER A 105 -2.29 -14.32 3.59
CA SER A 105 -2.24 -15.68 3.02
C SER A 105 -3.62 -16.25 2.68
N GLY A 106 -4.69 -15.75 3.30
CA GLY A 106 -6.01 -16.39 3.24
C GLY A 106 -6.11 -17.67 4.06
N ASP A 107 -5.05 -18.08 4.76
CA ASP A 107 -5.00 -19.30 5.57
C ASP A 107 -5.53 -19.01 6.99
N PHE A 108 -6.42 -19.86 7.48
CA PHE A 108 -7.01 -19.73 8.81
C PHE A 108 -6.20 -20.45 9.91
N GLU A 109 -5.24 -21.28 9.54
CA GLU A 109 -4.34 -21.94 10.50
C GLU A 109 -3.28 -20.95 11.02
N LYS A 110 -2.68 -21.24 12.15
CA LYS A 110 -1.57 -20.44 12.67
C LYS A 110 -0.30 -20.76 11.88
N PRO A 111 0.55 -19.77 11.58
CA PRO A 111 1.83 -20.05 10.94
C PRO A 111 2.73 -20.85 11.89
N ALA A 112 3.53 -21.75 11.34
CA ALA A 112 4.53 -22.51 12.10
C ALA A 112 5.63 -21.61 12.64
N LYS A 113 5.98 -20.55 11.91
CA LYS A 113 7.00 -19.58 12.33
C LYS A 113 6.71 -18.20 11.79
N VAL A 114 7.01 -17.19 12.62
CA VAL A 114 6.99 -15.77 12.26
C VAL A 114 8.43 -15.27 12.24
N ILE A 115 8.82 -14.58 11.18
CA ILE A 115 10.15 -13.99 10.98
C ILE A 115 9.95 -12.49 10.78
N GLN A 116 10.46 -11.71 11.72
CA GLN A 116 10.44 -10.25 11.63
C GLN A 116 11.87 -9.74 11.78
N TYR A 117 12.32 -8.97 10.81
CA TYR A 117 13.58 -8.24 10.89
C TYR A 117 13.57 -7.03 9.95
N GLY A 118 14.56 -6.17 10.10
CA GLY A 118 14.84 -5.08 9.19
C GLY A 118 16.35 -4.92 9.00
N ALA A 119 16.73 -4.42 7.86
CA ALA A 119 18.09 -3.97 7.58
C ALA A 119 18.07 -2.45 7.40
N GLU A 120 19.11 -1.81 7.90
CA GLU A 120 19.36 -0.38 7.78
C GLU A 120 20.76 -0.22 7.17
N GLY A 121 20.89 0.60 6.14
CA GLY A 121 22.15 0.81 5.41
C GLY A 121 21.92 1.33 4.00
N THR A 122 22.74 0.89 3.05
CA THR A 122 22.58 1.24 1.61
C THR A 122 21.24 0.75 1.03
N THR A 123 20.70 -0.31 1.58
CA THR A 123 19.37 -0.80 1.23
C THR A 123 18.60 -1.00 2.53
N GLU A 124 17.62 -0.14 2.77
CA GLU A 124 16.72 -0.27 3.90
C GLU A 124 15.53 -1.12 3.50
N PHE A 125 15.11 -2.02 4.40
CA PHE A 125 13.85 -2.73 4.24
C PHE A 125 13.38 -3.29 5.59
N LYS A 126 12.07 -3.50 5.69
CA LYS A 126 11.44 -4.18 6.82
C LYS A 126 10.68 -5.40 6.30
N VAL A 127 10.77 -6.51 7.01
CA VAL A 127 10.10 -7.75 6.63
C VAL A 127 9.30 -8.33 7.78
N LEU A 128 8.14 -8.89 7.44
CA LEU A 128 7.36 -9.77 8.29
C LEU A 128 6.92 -10.97 7.45
N LEU A 129 7.61 -12.08 7.62
CA LEU A 129 7.39 -13.31 6.85
C LEU A 129 6.85 -14.42 7.75
N PHE A 130 6.09 -15.30 7.13
CA PHE A 130 5.44 -16.42 7.77
C PHE A 130 5.76 -17.73 7.06
N ILE A 131 6.11 -18.73 7.83
CA ILE A 131 6.19 -20.11 7.36
C ILE A 131 4.85 -20.78 7.68
N PRO A 132 4.09 -21.23 6.68
CA PRO A 132 2.85 -21.95 6.91
C PRO A 132 3.08 -23.23 7.71
N SER A 133 2.09 -23.65 8.52
CA SER A 133 2.13 -24.93 9.25
C SER A 133 1.97 -26.13 8.32
N ARG A 134 1.32 -25.91 7.17
CA ARG A 134 1.13 -26.92 6.11
C ARG A 134 1.42 -26.31 4.75
N LEU A 135 1.75 -27.15 3.78
CA LEU A 135 1.90 -26.69 2.40
C LEU A 135 0.57 -26.10 1.91
N PRO A 136 0.53 -24.82 1.46
CA PRO A 136 -0.68 -24.22 0.93
C PRO A 136 -1.32 -25.07 -0.17
N PHE A 137 -2.65 -25.20 -0.11
CA PHE A 137 -3.40 -26.07 -1.02
C PHE A 137 -3.14 -25.74 -2.50
N GLU A 138 -3.06 -24.46 -2.82
CA GLU A 138 -2.80 -23.91 -4.15
C GLU A 138 -1.47 -24.44 -4.74
N MET A 139 -0.47 -24.69 -3.90
CA MET A 139 0.84 -25.19 -4.33
C MET A 139 0.84 -26.66 -4.73
N ARG A 140 -0.22 -27.38 -4.38
CA ARG A 140 -0.36 -28.80 -4.76
C ARG A 140 -0.75 -28.97 -6.23
N PHE A 141 -1.33 -27.93 -6.84
CA PHE A 141 -1.87 -27.96 -8.20
C PHE A 141 -1.04 -27.13 -9.21
N GLY A 142 0.10 -26.58 -8.81
CA GLY A 142 1.06 -25.96 -9.73
C GLY A 142 0.78 -24.52 -10.14
N GLU A 143 -0.37 -23.94 -9.83
CA GLU A 143 -0.78 -22.59 -10.25
C GLU A 143 -0.73 -21.53 -9.13
N ALA A 144 -0.04 -21.81 -8.04
CA ALA A 144 -0.01 -20.91 -6.91
C ALA A 144 0.73 -19.61 -7.26
N LYS A 145 0.08 -18.48 -7.02
CA LYS A 145 0.76 -17.20 -6.93
C LYS A 145 1.71 -17.22 -5.72
N VAL A 146 3.00 -17.08 -5.98
CA VAL A 146 4.06 -17.32 -4.99
C VAL A 146 4.82 -16.03 -4.65
N GLY A 147 5.42 -16.02 -3.47
CA GLY A 147 6.21 -14.91 -2.97
C GLY A 147 5.48 -14.01 -2.00
N PRO A 148 6.23 -13.22 -1.22
CA PRO A 148 5.67 -12.22 -0.32
C PRO A 148 5.15 -11.01 -1.11
N ARG A 149 4.31 -10.21 -0.44
CA ARG A 149 3.87 -8.92 -0.94
C ARG A 149 5.01 -7.92 -0.86
N LEU A 150 5.20 -7.15 -1.92
CA LEU A 150 6.18 -6.07 -1.96
C LEU A 150 5.46 -4.73 -1.78
N TYR A 151 5.87 -4.02 -0.75
CA TYR A 151 5.46 -2.65 -0.48
C TYR A 151 6.63 -1.70 -0.71
N VAL A 152 6.31 -0.49 -1.13
CA VAL A 152 7.23 0.65 -1.16
C VAL A 152 6.56 1.77 -0.38
N ARG A 153 7.17 2.19 0.71
CA ARG A 153 6.61 3.20 1.63
C ARG A 153 5.16 2.89 2.02
N ARG A 154 4.92 1.61 2.39
CA ARG A 154 3.59 1.10 2.82
C ARG A 154 2.52 1.06 1.72
N VAL A 155 2.87 1.33 0.46
CA VAL A 155 1.99 1.16 -0.70
C VAL A 155 2.27 -0.17 -1.35
N LEU A 156 1.24 -0.99 -1.59
CA LEU A 156 1.40 -2.27 -2.28
C LEU A 156 1.80 -2.05 -3.74
N VAL A 157 2.96 -2.58 -4.12
CA VAL A 157 3.47 -2.54 -5.49
C VAL A 157 3.22 -3.88 -6.21
N MET A 158 3.49 -4.99 -5.51
CA MET A 158 3.30 -6.34 -6.04
C MET A 158 2.66 -7.24 -4.99
N ASP A 159 1.54 -7.85 -5.32
CA ASP A 159 0.83 -8.77 -4.40
C ASP A 159 1.58 -10.10 -4.22
N HIS A 160 2.36 -10.49 -5.23
CA HIS A 160 3.21 -11.70 -5.23
C HIS A 160 4.54 -11.38 -5.93
N CYS A 161 5.59 -11.18 -5.17
CA CYS A 161 6.92 -10.88 -5.71
C CYS A 161 7.82 -12.11 -5.65
N GLU A 162 7.85 -12.87 -6.74
CA GLU A 162 8.62 -14.11 -6.85
C GLU A 162 10.13 -13.88 -6.77
N ALA A 163 10.60 -12.69 -7.19
CA ALA A 163 12.02 -12.37 -7.23
C ALA A 163 12.66 -12.19 -5.83
N LEU A 164 11.84 -12.02 -4.78
CA LEU A 164 12.34 -11.80 -3.42
C LEU A 164 12.85 -13.05 -2.73
N LEU A 165 12.41 -14.23 -3.17
CA LEU A 165 12.77 -15.49 -2.53
C LEU A 165 13.14 -16.53 -3.60
N PRO A 166 14.10 -17.41 -3.30
CA PRO A 166 14.42 -18.50 -4.20
C PRO A 166 13.26 -19.51 -4.32
N PRO A 167 13.14 -20.23 -5.44
CA PRO A 167 11.98 -21.09 -5.74
C PRO A 167 11.62 -22.11 -4.66
N TRP A 168 12.58 -22.59 -3.89
CA TRP A 168 12.34 -23.55 -2.79
C TRP A 168 11.69 -22.93 -1.55
N LEU A 169 11.69 -21.57 -1.43
CA LEU A 169 10.98 -20.84 -0.37
C LEU A 169 9.64 -20.25 -0.84
N ARG A 170 9.14 -20.68 -2.00
CA ARG A 170 7.90 -20.16 -2.59
C ARG A 170 6.66 -20.30 -1.71
N PHE A 171 6.70 -21.16 -0.68
CA PHE A 171 5.62 -21.33 0.30
C PHE A 171 5.57 -20.23 1.34
N VAL A 172 6.62 -19.42 1.48
CA VAL A 172 6.68 -18.34 2.45
C VAL A 172 5.72 -17.24 2.04
N LYS A 173 4.91 -16.77 2.99
CA LYS A 173 3.97 -15.66 2.83
C LYS A 173 4.41 -14.49 3.69
N GLY A 174 3.87 -13.32 3.43
CA GLY A 174 4.17 -12.13 4.25
C GLY A 174 4.43 -10.90 3.41
N VAL A 175 5.18 -9.97 3.99
CA VAL A 175 5.45 -8.66 3.39
C VAL A 175 6.93 -8.30 3.46
N VAL A 176 7.36 -7.58 2.44
CA VAL A 176 8.64 -6.86 2.38
C VAL A 176 8.30 -5.41 2.05
N ASP A 177 8.79 -4.47 2.83
CA ASP A 177 8.56 -3.04 2.64
C ASP A 177 9.91 -2.32 2.52
N CYS A 178 10.07 -1.60 1.41
CA CYS A 178 11.25 -0.79 1.10
C CYS A 178 10.88 0.70 1.20
N PRO A 179 11.82 1.60 1.52
CA PRO A 179 11.61 3.05 1.59
C PRO A 179 11.41 3.70 0.22
#